data_98f85b4abfb18d111743f86af0c3f4cc
#
_entry.id   98f85b4abfb18d111743f86af0c3f4cc
#
_cell.length_a   1.000
_cell.length_b   1.000
_cell.length_c   1.000
_cell.angle_alpha   90.00
_cell.angle_beta   90.00
_cell.angle_gamma   90.00
#
_symmetry.space_group_name_H-M   'P 1'
#
loop_
_entity.id
_entity.type
_entity.pdbx_description
1 polymer ?
#
loop_
_entity_poly.entity_id
_entity_poly.type
_entity_poly.pdbx_seq_one_letter_code
_entity_poly.pdbx_strand_id
1 'polypeptide(L)'
;MLYKYKYIIYKKILSNSIMTNIENANSIIDKEIISFLNKRKNNSIELINYNEVDFTLNIDNDLIIKRIEDINTYRLILDNLIKQPLIKQRTTEWFEARKNRLTASDLYDAIKDNKISDSIAKKKAKIVKDNTNYNAIKALKWGTMFEPMATRIYSQINNNIQIYDFGLICDPNNEHFGASPDGITELGIMVEIKCPYSRKIINDYIPEKYKLQIQGQLAVCNLKECDYIECKFLIIEDENVYIEEFNN
;
A
#
# COMPACT_ATOMS: atom_id res chain seq x y z
N MET A 1 15.33 27.34 -1.50
CA MET A 1 15.86 26.42 -0.50
C MET A 1 15.65 24.99 -1.00
N LEU A 2 16.68 24.33 -1.47
CA LEU A 2 16.62 22.95 -1.95
C LEU A 2 16.80 22.04 -0.73
N TYR A 3 15.70 21.42 -0.27
CA TYR A 3 15.79 20.39 0.76
C TYR A 3 16.29 19.09 0.09
N LYS A 4 17.34 18.53 0.63
CA LYS A 4 17.86 17.21 0.25
C LYS A 4 17.39 16.18 1.29
N TYR A 5 16.99 15.00 0.87
CA TYR A 5 16.38 14.00 1.75
C TYR A 5 17.18 12.69 1.69
N LYS A 6 17.49 12.15 2.86
CA LYS A 6 17.97 10.77 3.01
C LYS A 6 16.80 9.89 3.43
N TYR A 7 16.69 8.73 2.84
CA TYR A 7 15.62 7.79 3.17
C TYR A 7 16.19 6.40 3.48
N ILE A 8 15.56 5.72 4.41
CA ILE A 8 15.80 4.32 4.74
C ILE A 8 14.51 3.57 4.45
N ILE A 9 14.59 2.54 3.61
CA ILE A 9 13.43 1.77 3.20
C ILE A 9 13.45 0.45 3.96
N TYR A 10 12.30 0.12 4.53
CA TYR A 10 12.04 -1.19 5.07
C TYR A 10 10.81 -1.76 4.36
N LYS A 11 11.02 -2.84 3.59
CA LYS A 11 9.93 -3.57 2.95
C LYS A 11 9.63 -4.82 3.76
N LYS A 12 8.35 -5.08 4.02
CA LYS A 12 7.89 -6.35 4.53
C LYS A 12 6.66 -6.80 3.76
N ILE A 13 6.68 -8.04 3.29
CA ILE A 13 5.55 -8.67 2.62
C ILE A 13 4.67 -9.29 3.71
N LEU A 14 3.38 -8.95 3.69
CA LEU A 14 2.36 -9.64 4.46
C LEU A 14 1.62 -10.58 3.52
N SER A 15 2.03 -11.84 3.55
CA SER A 15 1.25 -12.94 3.00
C SER A 15 0.60 -13.72 4.15
N ASN A 16 -0.56 -14.31 3.89
CA ASN A 16 -1.22 -15.18 4.86
C ASN A 16 -0.52 -16.56 5.00
N SER A 17 0.71 -16.72 4.46
CA SER A 17 1.44 -17.98 4.41
C SER A 17 2.74 -17.96 5.24
N ILE A 18 2.93 -19.02 5.99
CA ILE A 18 4.10 -19.33 6.82
C ILE A 18 5.15 -20.02 5.94
N MET A 19 5.87 -19.31 5.03
CA MET A 19 6.98 -19.99 4.34
C MET A 19 8.00 -19.02 3.70
N THR A 20 9.12 -18.81 4.36
CA THR A 20 10.22 -17.94 3.92
C THR A 20 10.85 -18.31 2.57
N ASN A 21 10.86 -19.58 2.18
CA ASN A 21 11.46 -20.03 0.91
C ASN A 21 10.54 -19.77 -0.29
N ILE A 22 9.22 -19.91 -0.13
CA ILE A 22 8.22 -19.62 -1.16
C ILE A 22 8.10 -18.11 -1.39
N GLU A 23 8.14 -17.30 -0.33
CA GLU A 23 8.12 -15.83 -0.44
C GLU A 23 9.31 -15.32 -1.26
N ASN A 24 10.50 -15.88 -1.06
CA ASN A 24 11.67 -15.55 -1.85
C ASN A 24 11.51 -15.95 -3.32
N ALA A 25 10.98 -17.15 -3.59
CA ALA A 25 10.69 -17.61 -4.96
C ALA A 25 9.66 -16.71 -5.64
N ASN A 26 8.55 -16.39 -4.97
CA ASN A 26 7.54 -15.48 -5.50
C ASN A 26 8.12 -14.10 -5.83
N SER A 27 8.95 -13.53 -4.95
CA SER A 27 9.58 -12.23 -5.20
C SER A 27 10.48 -12.23 -6.44
N ILE A 28 11.15 -13.35 -6.73
CA ILE A 28 11.99 -13.50 -7.92
C ILE A 28 11.12 -13.65 -9.16
N ILE A 29 10.09 -14.48 -9.10
CA ILE A 29 9.13 -14.68 -10.21
C ILE A 29 8.43 -13.36 -10.55
N ASP A 30 8.00 -12.60 -9.54
CA ASP A 30 7.34 -11.30 -9.72
C ASP A 30 8.23 -10.31 -10.47
N LYS A 31 9.53 -10.28 -10.20
CA LYS A 31 10.49 -9.42 -10.91
C LYS A 31 10.59 -9.74 -12.40
N GLU A 32 10.58 -11.04 -12.75
CA GLU A 32 10.58 -11.46 -14.16
C GLU A 32 9.27 -11.08 -14.85
N ILE A 33 8.14 -11.29 -14.17
CA ILE A 33 6.83 -10.86 -14.67
C ILE A 33 6.79 -9.35 -14.89
N ILE A 34 7.28 -8.55 -13.95
CA ILE A 34 7.35 -7.09 -14.08
C ILE A 34 8.24 -6.69 -15.25
N SER A 35 9.40 -7.33 -15.42
CA SER A 35 10.30 -7.09 -16.55
C SER A 35 9.62 -7.39 -17.89
N PHE A 36 8.82 -8.45 -17.96
CA PHE A 36 8.03 -8.82 -19.13
C PHE A 36 6.94 -7.77 -19.42
N LEU A 37 6.17 -7.36 -18.42
CA LEU A 37 5.12 -6.36 -18.56
C LEU A 37 5.70 -5.00 -19.01
N ASN A 38 6.83 -4.58 -18.45
CA ASN A 38 7.51 -3.35 -18.85
C ASN A 38 7.93 -3.33 -20.32
N LYS A 39 8.28 -4.49 -20.90
CA LYS A 39 8.61 -4.61 -22.33
C LYS A 39 7.37 -4.46 -23.24
N ARG A 40 6.21 -4.87 -22.78
CA ARG A 40 4.95 -4.81 -23.57
C ARG A 40 4.38 -3.41 -23.71
N LYS A 41 4.65 -2.49 -22.80
CA LYS A 41 4.14 -1.09 -22.79
C LYS A 41 2.62 -0.99 -23.02
N ASN A 42 1.86 -1.97 -22.58
CA ASN A 42 0.44 -2.03 -22.83
C ASN A 42 -0.33 -1.39 -21.66
N ASN A 43 -1.27 -0.50 -21.95
CA ASN A 43 -2.10 0.16 -20.92
C ASN A 43 -3.28 -0.71 -20.47
N SER A 44 -3.47 -1.89 -21.05
CA SER A 44 -4.54 -2.82 -20.70
C SER A 44 -4.03 -3.89 -19.72
N ILE A 45 -4.89 -4.25 -18.76
CA ILE A 45 -4.61 -5.35 -17.85
C ILE A 45 -4.98 -6.66 -18.55
N GLU A 46 -3.99 -7.25 -19.23
CA GLU A 46 -4.11 -8.55 -19.89
C GLU A 46 -3.61 -9.67 -18.98
N LEU A 47 -4.13 -10.87 -19.17
CA LEU A 47 -3.63 -12.06 -18.48
C LEU A 47 -2.22 -12.40 -18.97
N ILE A 48 -1.40 -12.88 -18.05
CA ILE A 48 -0.03 -13.29 -18.33
C ILE A 48 -0.05 -14.77 -18.75
N ASN A 49 0.50 -15.04 -19.93
CA ASN A 49 0.68 -16.40 -20.39
C ASN A 49 2.10 -16.87 -19.99
N TYR A 50 2.18 -18.00 -19.31
CA TYR A 50 3.45 -18.61 -18.90
C TYR A 50 4.46 -18.74 -20.07
N ASN A 51 3.97 -19.18 -21.25
CA ASN A 51 4.83 -19.41 -22.42
C ASN A 51 5.39 -18.12 -23.05
N GLU A 52 4.93 -16.95 -22.63
CA GLU A 52 5.38 -15.65 -23.16
C GLU A 52 6.42 -14.99 -22.24
N VAL A 53 6.58 -15.48 -21.05
CA VAL A 53 7.56 -14.97 -20.06
C VAL A 53 8.81 -15.83 -20.13
N ASP A 54 9.95 -15.22 -20.40
CA ASP A 54 11.24 -15.90 -20.41
C ASP A 54 11.80 -16.01 -18.99
N PHE A 55 11.54 -17.16 -18.36
CA PHE A 55 12.07 -17.47 -17.05
C PHE A 55 13.45 -18.10 -17.16
N THR A 56 14.48 -17.31 -16.87
CA THR A 56 15.88 -17.79 -16.82
C THR A 56 16.26 -18.42 -15.46
N LEU A 57 15.26 -18.65 -14.61
CA LEU A 57 15.43 -19.01 -13.21
C LEU A 57 15.52 -20.51 -13.00
N ASN A 58 16.39 -20.91 -12.08
CA ASN A 58 16.41 -22.30 -11.59
C ASN A 58 15.38 -22.47 -10.46
N ILE A 59 14.11 -22.25 -10.81
CA ILE A 59 12.94 -22.40 -9.92
C ILE A 59 12.04 -23.48 -10.52
N ASP A 60 11.36 -24.22 -9.66
CA ASP A 60 10.38 -25.24 -10.05
C ASP A 60 9.27 -24.62 -10.91
N ASN A 61 9.04 -25.21 -12.07
CA ASN A 61 8.02 -24.77 -13.02
C ASN A 61 6.62 -24.75 -12.42
N ASP A 62 6.28 -25.69 -11.55
CA ASP A 62 4.97 -25.74 -10.90
C ASP A 62 4.76 -24.54 -9.98
N LEU A 63 5.82 -24.07 -9.29
CA LEU A 63 5.77 -22.84 -8.49
C LEU A 63 5.56 -21.59 -9.38
N ILE A 64 6.25 -21.55 -10.53
CA ILE A 64 6.10 -20.43 -11.49
C ILE A 64 4.69 -20.39 -12.04
N ILE A 65 4.15 -21.52 -12.49
CA ILE A 65 2.79 -21.62 -13.06
C ILE A 65 1.77 -21.19 -12.00
N LYS A 66 1.88 -21.72 -10.79
CA LYS A 66 0.98 -21.35 -9.68
C LYS A 66 1.05 -19.86 -9.38
N ARG A 67 2.24 -19.26 -9.36
CA ARG A 67 2.38 -17.82 -9.11
C ARG A 67 1.73 -16.97 -10.20
N ILE A 68 1.87 -17.37 -11.46
CA ILE A 68 1.19 -16.70 -12.58
C ILE A 68 -0.32 -16.79 -12.47
N GLU A 69 -0.86 -17.94 -12.07
CA GLU A 69 -2.30 -18.12 -11.84
C GLU A 69 -2.82 -17.21 -10.73
N ASP A 70 -2.08 -17.12 -9.62
CA ASP A 70 -2.40 -16.22 -8.51
C ASP A 70 -2.38 -14.75 -8.99
N ILE A 71 -1.31 -14.33 -9.66
CA ILE A 71 -1.16 -12.97 -10.22
C ILE A 71 -2.29 -12.67 -11.24
N ASN A 72 -2.60 -13.58 -12.12
CA ASN A 72 -3.71 -13.39 -13.07
C ASN A 72 -5.05 -13.19 -12.37
N THR A 73 -5.29 -13.93 -11.29
CA THR A 73 -6.48 -13.74 -10.46
C THR A 73 -6.49 -12.33 -9.84
N TYR A 74 -5.38 -11.86 -9.30
CA TYR A 74 -5.26 -10.52 -8.71
C TYR A 74 -5.41 -9.42 -9.76
N ARG A 75 -4.87 -9.63 -10.97
CA ARG A 75 -5.01 -8.68 -12.09
C ARG A 75 -6.45 -8.54 -12.56
N LEU A 76 -7.24 -9.61 -12.57
CA LEU A 76 -8.68 -9.53 -12.85
C LEU A 76 -9.42 -8.71 -11.78
N ILE A 77 -9.05 -8.85 -10.51
CA ILE A 77 -9.62 -8.03 -9.43
C ILE A 77 -9.23 -6.56 -9.62
N LEU A 78 -7.96 -6.30 -9.90
CA LEU A 78 -7.44 -4.95 -10.18
C LEU A 78 -8.20 -4.29 -11.35
N ASP A 79 -8.39 -4.99 -12.46
CA ASP A 79 -9.13 -4.49 -13.62
C ASP A 79 -10.57 -4.10 -13.26
N ASN A 80 -11.24 -4.91 -12.43
CA ASN A 80 -12.55 -4.59 -11.92
C ASN A 80 -12.56 -3.36 -11.00
N LEU A 81 -11.54 -3.20 -10.15
CA LEU A 81 -11.42 -2.04 -9.26
C LEU A 81 -11.17 -0.75 -10.06
N ILE A 82 -10.33 -0.79 -11.09
CA ILE A 82 -10.04 0.38 -11.96
C ILE A 82 -11.29 0.87 -12.69
N LYS A 83 -12.19 -0.02 -13.05
CA LYS A 83 -13.45 0.32 -13.73
C LYS A 83 -14.50 0.97 -12.82
N GLN A 84 -14.30 0.93 -11.51
CA GLN A 84 -15.23 1.56 -10.56
C GLN A 84 -15.04 3.08 -10.52
N PRO A 85 -16.09 3.85 -10.20
CA PRO A 85 -15.98 5.28 -10.01
C PRO A 85 -14.98 5.63 -8.91
N LEU A 86 -13.98 6.44 -9.25
CA LEU A 86 -12.92 6.83 -8.32
C LEU A 86 -13.34 8.05 -7.49
N ILE A 87 -13.42 7.90 -6.18
CA ILE A 87 -13.51 9.02 -5.24
C ILE A 87 -12.09 9.32 -4.76
N LYS A 88 -11.44 10.28 -5.42
CA LYS A 88 -10.03 10.60 -5.17
C LYS A 88 -9.77 10.97 -3.71
N GLN A 89 -8.69 10.43 -3.14
CA GLN A 89 -8.29 10.68 -1.75
C GLN A 89 -8.10 12.19 -1.48
N ARG A 90 -8.45 12.59 -0.27
CA ARG A 90 -8.25 13.95 0.27
C ARG A 90 -9.08 15.04 -0.42
N THR A 91 -10.05 14.65 -1.25
CA THR A 91 -11.07 15.58 -1.78
C THR A 91 -12.24 15.73 -0.81
N THR A 92 -13.06 16.75 -1.00
CA THR A 92 -14.29 16.95 -0.21
C THR A 92 -15.20 15.73 -0.30
N GLU A 93 -15.37 15.18 -1.50
CA GLU A 93 -16.20 14.02 -1.78
C GLU A 93 -15.68 12.78 -1.01
N TRP A 94 -14.36 12.61 -0.94
CA TRP A 94 -13.75 11.51 -0.19
C TRP A 94 -13.99 11.64 1.32
N PHE A 95 -13.87 12.84 1.87
CA PHE A 95 -14.19 13.09 3.29
C PHE A 95 -15.67 12.85 3.58
N GLU A 96 -16.58 13.33 2.70
CA GLU A 96 -18.02 13.10 2.85
C GLU A 96 -18.36 11.61 2.79
N ALA A 97 -17.82 10.88 1.82
CA ALA A 97 -18.05 9.44 1.67
C ALA A 97 -17.57 8.62 2.86
N ARG A 98 -16.53 9.08 3.57
CA ARG A 98 -16.00 8.42 4.80
C ARG A 98 -16.79 8.72 6.07
N LYS A 99 -17.58 9.81 6.10
CA LYS A 99 -18.28 10.23 7.33
C LYS A 99 -19.17 9.16 7.92
N ASN A 100 -19.88 8.41 7.09
CA ASN A 100 -20.84 7.40 7.50
C ASN A 100 -20.29 5.97 7.41
N ARG A 101 -18.99 5.81 7.19
CA ARG A 101 -18.35 4.50 7.01
C ARG A 101 -17.26 4.30 8.02
N LEU A 102 -17.21 3.14 8.63
CA LEU A 102 -16.00 2.65 9.27
C LEU A 102 -14.97 2.38 8.18
N THR A 103 -13.74 2.85 8.36
CA THR A 103 -12.69 2.60 7.38
C THR A 103 -11.64 1.66 7.93
N ALA A 104 -10.93 0.96 7.06
CA ALA A 104 -9.89 0.03 7.48
C ALA A 104 -8.87 0.67 8.43
N SER A 105 -8.56 1.97 8.26
CA SER A 105 -7.69 2.72 9.16
C SER A 105 -8.25 2.91 10.59
N ASP A 106 -9.55 2.79 10.77
CA ASP A 106 -10.23 2.95 12.06
C ASP A 106 -10.39 1.61 12.80
N LEU A 107 -10.14 0.46 12.14
CA LEU A 107 -10.45 -0.88 12.67
C LEU A 107 -9.78 -1.15 14.02
N TYR A 108 -8.49 -0.87 14.14
CA TYR A 108 -7.75 -1.13 15.37
C TYR A 108 -8.37 -0.38 16.56
N ASP A 109 -8.66 0.90 16.36
CA ASP A 109 -9.25 1.74 17.39
C ASP A 109 -10.71 1.34 17.69
N ALA A 110 -11.44 0.85 16.69
CA ALA A 110 -12.82 0.38 16.84
C ALA A 110 -12.95 -0.93 17.64
N ILE A 111 -11.95 -1.82 17.58
CA ILE A 111 -12.03 -3.13 18.25
C ILE A 111 -11.27 -3.22 19.56
N LYS A 112 -10.31 -2.34 19.80
CA LYS A 112 -9.39 -2.44 20.95
C LYS A 112 -9.96 -1.90 22.25
N ASP A 113 -10.73 -0.83 22.19
CA ASP A 113 -11.23 -0.12 23.36
C ASP A 113 -12.67 0.34 23.14
N ASN A 114 -13.57 -0.10 24.02
CA ASN A 114 -15.00 0.20 23.92
C ASN A 114 -15.29 1.71 23.94
N LYS A 115 -14.54 2.51 24.72
CA LYS A 115 -14.74 3.97 24.79
C LYS A 115 -14.34 4.64 23.48
N ILE A 116 -13.24 4.18 22.87
CA ILE A 116 -12.78 4.68 21.54
C ILE A 116 -13.76 4.23 20.48
N SER A 117 -14.23 2.99 20.51
CA SER A 117 -15.26 2.45 19.63
C SER A 117 -16.53 3.28 19.68
N ASP A 118 -17.04 3.58 20.87
CA ASP A 118 -18.20 4.45 21.08
C ASP A 118 -17.99 5.86 20.52
N SER A 119 -16.80 6.43 20.70
CA SER A 119 -16.45 7.73 20.15
C SER A 119 -16.48 7.72 18.62
N ILE A 120 -15.89 6.68 17.99
CA ILE A 120 -15.92 6.50 16.52
C ILE A 120 -17.37 6.34 16.06
N ALA A 121 -18.16 5.49 16.69
CA ALA A 121 -19.56 5.28 16.34
C ALA A 121 -20.36 6.57 16.41
N LYS A 122 -20.22 7.36 17.47
CA LYS A 122 -20.89 8.66 17.67
C LYS A 122 -20.49 9.67 16.59
N LYS A 123 -19.21 9.72 16.18
CA LYS A 123 -18.74 10.57 15.08
C LYS A 123 -19.34 10.13 13.74
N LYS A 124 -19.31 8.83 13.45
CA LYS A 124 -19.86 8.26 12.20
C LYS A 124 -21.37 8.41 12.12
N ALA A 125 -22.07 8.27 13.22
CA ALA A 125 -23.51 8.54 13.33
C ALA A 125 -23.87 10.04 13.37
N LYS A 126 -22.90 10.96 13.26
CA LYS A 126 -23.06 12.42 13.33
C LYS A 126 -23.69 12.94 14.64
N ILE A 127 -23.62 12.15 15.72
CA ILE A 127 -24.08 12.55 17.05
C ILE A 127 -23.13 13.59 17.65
N VAL A 128 -21.82 13.45 17.37
CA VAL A 128 -20.76 14.37 17.82
C VAL A 128 -20.01 14.90 16.60
N LYS A 129 -19.72 16.20 16.57
CA LYS A 129 -18.88 16.80 15.54
C LYS A 129 -17.42 16.41 15.74
N ASP A 130 -16.74 16.04 14.66
CA ASP A 130 -15.29 15.89 14.68
C ASP A 130 -14.64 17.28 14.51
N ASN A 131 -14.11 17.82 15.60
CA ASN A 131 -13.43 19.13 15.62
C ASN A 131 -11.90 18.98 15.48
N THR A 132 -11.41 17.81 15.12
CA THR A 132 -9.96 17.55 14.97
C THR A 132 -9.39 18.38 13.83
N ASN A 133 -8.44 19.27 14.14
CA ASN A 133 -7.70 20.00 13.11
C ASN A 133 -6.56 19.11 12.56
N TYR A 134 -6.89 18.27 11.60
CA TYR A 134 -5.93 17.35 10.96
C TYR A 134 -4.74 18.08 10.32
N ASN A 135 -4.95 19.31 9.85
CA ASN A 135 -3.88 20.12 9.26
C ASN A 135 -2.83 20.62 10.28
N ALA A 136 -3.17 20.64 11.56
CA ALA A 136 -2.23 21.01 12.63
C ALA A 136 -1.35 19.84 13.08
N ILE A 137 -1.67 18.59 12.71
CA ILE A 137 -0.94 17.40 13.13
C ILE A 137 0.29 17.22 12.25
N LYS A 138 1.48 17.54 12.78
CA LYS A 138 2.77 17.46 12.06
C LYS A 138 3.00 16.08 11.42
N ALA A 139 2.69 14.99 12.13
CA ALA A 139 2.89 13.64 11.62
C ALA A 139 2.02 13.32 10.39
N LEU A 140 0.77 13.82 10.34
CA LEU A 140 -0.11 13.64 9.19
C LEU A 140 0.37 14.43 7.98
N LYS A 141 0.79 15.69 8.20
CA LYS A 141 1.39 16.50 7.12
C LYS A 141 2.64 15.86 6.56
N TRP A 142 3.49 15.34 7.43
CA TRP A 142 4.71 14.63 7.05
C TRP A 142 4.40 13.41 6.20
N GLY A 143 3.51 12.53 6.67
CA GLY A 143 3.07 11.35 5.93
C GLY A 143 2.57 11.72 4.53
N THR A 144 1.63 12.68 4.44
CA THR A 144 1.05 13.14 3.18
C THR A 144 2.09 13.73 2.22
N MET A 145 3.08 14.47 2.75
CA MET A 145 4.13 15.09 1.94
C MET A 145 5.08 14.05 1.33
N PHE A 146 5.42 13.01 2.08
CA PHE A 146 6.44 12.04 1.66
C PHE A 146 5.89 10.76 1.03
N GLU A 147 4.60 10.48 1.16
CA GLU A 147 3.94 9.30 0.56
C GLU A 147 4.18 9.19 -0.96
N PRO A 148 4.04 10.27 -1.78
CA PRO A 148 4.31 10.15 -3.21
C PRO A 148 5.78 9.81 -3.53
N MET A 149 6.71 10.30 -2.72
CA MET A 149 8.13 9.97 -2.85
C MET A 149 8.38 8.50 -2.50
N ALA A 150 7.81 8.02 -1.41
CA ALA A 150 7.91 6.63 -0.99
C ALA A 150 7.29 5.67 -2.02
N THR A 151 6.15 6.04 -2.63
CA THR A 151 5.53 5.30 -3.74
C THR A 151 6.48 5.19 -4.93
N ARG A 152 7.12 6.29 -5.32
CA ARG A 152 8.09 6.29 -6.42
C ARG A 152 9.31 5.42 -6.12
N ILE A 153 9.84 5.51 -4.91
CA ILE A 153 10.97 4.68 -4.46
C ILE A 153 10.58 3.21 -4.52
N TYR A 154 9.38 2.84 -4.01
CA TYR A 154 8.89 1.48 -4.09
C TYR A 154 8.81 0.97 -5.54
N SER A 155 8.26 1.77 -6.45
CA SER A 155 8.22 1.42 -7.87
C SER A 155 9.62 1.15 -8.42
N GLN A 156 10.58 2.04 -8.15
CA GLN A 156 11.96 1.93 -8.65
C GLN A 156 12.68 0.67 -8.16
N ILE A 157 12.57 0.34 -6.87
CA ILE A 157 13.22 -0.86 -6.31
C ILE A 157 12.57 -2.17 -6.75
N ASN A 158 11.36 -2.10 -7.30
CA ASN A 158 10.63 -3.23 -7.87
C ASN A 158 10.54 -3.10 -9.41
N ASN A 159 11.67 -2.85 -10.08
CA ASN A 159 11.80 -2.83 -11.54
C ASN A 159 10.85 -1.83 -12.25
N ASN A 160 10.59 -0.67 -11.63
CA ASN A 160 9.65 0.34 -12.10
C ASN A 160 8.22 -0.18 -12.28
N ILE A 161 7.78 -1.04 -11.36
CA ILE A 161 6.41 -1.55 -11.34
C ILE A 161 5.39 -0.41 -11.38
N GLN A 162 4.36 -0.57 -12.21
CA GLN A 162 3.25 0.38 -12.23
C GLN A 162 2.39 0.22 -10.98
N ILE A 163 2.00 1.36 -10.39
CA ILE A 163 1.12 1.43 -9.23
C ILE A 163 -0.09 2.27 -9.60
N TYR A 164 -1.27 1.71 -9.36
CA TYR A 164 -2.55 2.39 -9.56
C TYR A 164 -2.99 3.04 -8.26
N ASP A 165 -3.38 4.31 -8.35
CA ASP A 165 -3.90 5.09 -7.22
C ASP A 165 -5.41 4.86 -7.08
N PHE A 166 -5.85 4.66 -5.85
CA PHE A 166 -7.25 4.45 -5.52
C PHE A 166 -7.72 5.42 -4.45
N GLY A 167 -8.96 5.84 -4.58
CA GLY A 167 -9.63 6.61 -3.55
C GLY A 167 -10.30 5.72 -2.51
N LEU A 168 -11.55 6.06 -2.15
CA LEU A 168 -12.35 5.22 -1.28
C LEU A 168 -13.00 4.09 -2.08
N ILE A 169 -12.67 2.88 -1.74
CA ILE A 169 -13.33 1.65 -2.19
C ILE A 169 -14.31 1.24 -1.09
N CYS A 170 -15.58 1.03 -1.45
CA CYS A 170 -16.59 0.53 -0.52
C CYS A 170 -16.67 -0.99 -0.59
N ASP A 171 -16.89 -1.62 0.56
CA ASP A 171 -17.13 -3.06 0.60
C ASP A 171 -18.44 -3.39 -0.14
N PRO A 172 -18.41 -4.27 -1.15
CA PRO A 172 -19.61 -4.62 -1.92
C PRO A 172 -20.69 -5.30 -1.08
N ASN A 173 -20.32 -5.90 0.05
CA ASN A 173 -21.24 -6.61 0.95
C ASN A 173 -21.67 -5.77 2.14
N ASN A 174 -21.01 -4.63 2.41
CA ASN A 174 -21.30 -3.77 3.54
C ASN A 174 -21.00 -2.30 3.20
N GLU A 175 -22.01 -1.55 2.81
CA GLU A 175 -21.89 -0.14 2.45
C GLU A 175 -21.35 0.77 3.58
N HIS A 176 -21.39 0.29 4.83
CA HIS A 176 -20.86 1.03 5.98
C HIS A 176 -19.38 0.76 6.24
N PHE A 177 -18.74 -0.07 5.43
CA PHE A 177 -17.31 -0.35 5.52
C PHE A 177 -16.59 0.04 4.23
N GLY A 178 -15.34 0.49 4.35
CA GLY A 178 -14.55 0.88 3.19
C GLY A 178 -13.07 1.00 3.49
N ALA A 179 -12.29 1.12 2.41
CA ALA A 179 -10.85 1.21 2.47
C ALA A 179 -10.31 2.21 1.44
N SER A 180 -9.16 2.79 1.73
CA SER A 180 -8.41 3.60 0.78
C SER A 180 -6.96 3.13 0.84
N PRO A 181 -6.57 2.14 0.02
CA PRO A 181 -5.18 1.70 -0.07
C PRO A 181 -4.30 2.80 -0.62
N ASP A 182 -3.02 2.82 -0.26
CA ASP A 182 -2.06 3.79 -0.79
C ASP A 182 -1.70 3.47 -2.25
N GLY A 183 -1.93 2.23 -2.70
CA GLY A 183 -1.84 1.82 -4.09
C GLY A 183 -2.08 0.32 -4.28
N ILE A 184 -2.27 -0.07 -5.54
CA ILE A 184 -2.28 -1.47 -5.96
C ILE A 184 -1.38 -1.57 -7.19
N THR A 185 -0.44 -2.51 -7.17
CA THR A 185 0.50 -2.71 -8.28
C THR A 185 -0.19 -3.33 -9.49
N GLU A 186 0.43 -3.26 -10.65
CA GLU A 186 -0.04 -3.94 -11.86
C GLU A 186 -0.11 -5.47 -11.74
N LEU A 187 0.54 -6.06 -10.72
CA LEU A 187 0.37 -7.47 -10.35
C LEU A 187 -0.88 -7.72 -9.50
N GLY A 188 -1.60 -6.67 -9.07
CA GLY A 188 -2.71 -6.78 -8.13
C GLY A 188 -2.27 -6.99 -6.68
N ILE A 189 -1.04 -6.69 -6.34
CA ILE A 189 -0.52 -6.68 -4.97
C ILE A 189 -0.77 -5.29 -4.38
N MET A 190 -1.44 -5.23 -3.25
CA MET A 190 -1.71 -3.97 -2.55
C MET A 190 -0.42 -3.40 -1.95
N VAL A 191 -0.34 -2.08 -1.84
CA VAL A 191 0.78 -1.38 -1.20
C VAL A 191 0.23 -0.50 -0.08
N GLU A 192 0.80 -0.66 1.11
CA GLU A 192 0.53 0.23 2.26
C GLU A 192 1.83 0.91 2.67
N ILE A 193 1.84 2.24 2.66
CA ILE A 193 3.02 3.07 2.85
C ILE A 193 2.93 3.83 4.18
N LYS A 194 4.00 3.81 4.94
CA LYS A 194 4.13 4.65 6.14
C LYS A 194 5.41 5.47 6.09
N CYS A 195 5.26 6.78 6.28
CA CYS A 195 6.37 7.72 6.39
C CYS A 195 6.38 8.31 7.81
N PRO A 196 6.93 7.61 8.82
CA PRO A 196 6.85 8.05 10.20
C PRO A 196 7.68 9.33 10.44
N TYR A 197 7.05 10.35 11.06
CA TYR A 197 7.71 11.61 11.44
C TYR A 197 8.79 11.41 12.50
N SER A 198 8.42 10.82 13.65
CA SER A 198 9.32 10.66 14.80
C SER A 198 9.57 9.22 15.21
N ARG A 199 8.64 8.29 14.93
CA ARG A 199 8.74 6.90 15.31
C ARG A 199 9.95 6.24 14.64
N LYS A 200 10.68 5.40 15.39
CA LYS A 200 11.69 4.51 14.83
C LYS A 200 11.02 3.38 14.03
N ILE A 201 11.64 2.99 12.96
CA ILE A 201 11.30 1.79 12.21
C ILE A 201 11.99 0.61 12.89
N ILE A 202 11.28 -0.47 13.09
CA ILE A 202 11.79 -1.72 13.67
C ILE A 202 11.74 -2.78 12.58
N ASN A 203 12.89 -3.36 12.27
CA ASN A 203 12.99 -4.42 11.27
C ASN A 203 12.09 -5.60 11.64
N ASP A 204 11.47 -6.19 10.63
CA ASP A 204 10.61 -7.38 10.76
C ASP A 204 9.41 -7.22 11.70
N TYR A 205 9.04 -5.99 12.03
CA TYR A 205 7.89 -5.71 12.87
C TYR A 205 6.90 -4.79 12.15
N ILE A 206 5.64 -5.21 12.10
CA ILE A 206 4.52 -4.39 11.67
C ILE A 206 3.64 -4.12 12.90
N PRO A 207 3.42 -2.86 13.26
CA PRO A 207 2.52 -2.51 14.37
C PRO A 207 1.12 -3.10 14.16
N GLU A 208 0.50 -3.60 15.23
CA GLU A 208 -0.81 -4.25 15.20
C GLU A 208 -1.89 -3.39 14.52
N LYS A 209 -1.84 -2.09 14.77
CA LYS A 209 -2.74 -1.13 14.12
C LYS A 209 -2.66 -1.21 12.59
N TYR A 210 -1.47 -1.34 12.03
CA TYR A 210 -1.29 -1.41 10.57
C TYR A 210 -1.61 -2.79 10.02
N LYS A 211 -1.37 -3.86 10.79
CA LYS A 211 -1.82 -5.20 10.40
C LYS A 211 -3.33 -5.26 10.23
N LEU A 212 -4.08 -4.74 11.20
CA LEU A 212 -5.54 -4.70 11.12
C LEU A 212 -6.05 -3.79 9.99
N GLN A 213 -5.39 -2.64 9.79
CA GLN A 213 -5.69 -1.77 8.65
C GLN A 213 -5.54 -2.53 7.33
N ILE A 214 -4.40 -3.20 7.13
CA ILE A 214 -4.10 -3.96 5.91
C ILE A 214 -5.10 -5.10 5.73
N GLN A 215 -5.43 -5.86 6.79
CA GLN A 215 -6.43 -6.93 6.69
C GLN A 215 -7.80 -6.40 6.26
N GLY A 216 -8.23 -5.25 6.80
CA GLY A 216 -9.46 -4.61 6.39
C GLY A 216 -9.43 -4.13 4.93
N GLN A 217 -8.30 -3.58 4.49
CA GLN A 217 -8.12 -3.15 3.09
C GLN A 217 -8.14 -4.35 2.14
N LEU A 218 -7.41 -5.42 2.45
CA LEU A 218 -7.39 -6.65 1.65
C LEU A 218 -8.80 -7.25 1.52
N ALA A 219 -9.56 -7.26 2.63
CA ALA A 219 -10.94 -7.77 2.61
C ALA A 219 -11.84 -6.94 1.69
N VAL A 220 -11.80 -5.60 1.80
CA VAL A 220 -12.61 -4.69 0.95
C VAL A 220 -12.23 -4.79 -0.52
N CYS A 221 -10.93 -4.87 -0.83
CA CYS A 221 -10.44 -4.96 -2.20
C CYS A 221 -10.51 -6.39 -2.78
N ASN A 222 -10.86 -7.39 -1.96
CA ASN A 222 -10.81 -8.81 -2.30
C ASN A 222 -9.43 -9.29 -2.78
N LEU A 223 -8.36 -8.66 -2.26
CA LEU A 223 -6.97 -9.01 -2.56
C LEU A 223 -6.39 -9.92 -1.48
N LYS A 224 -5.27 -10.59 -1.77
CA LYS A 224 -4.66 -11.59 -0.89
C LYS A 224 -3.31 -11.17 -0.35
N GLU A 225 -2.62 -10.28 -1.04
CA GLU A 225 -1.25 -9.86 -0.71
C GLU A 225 -1.13 -8.36 -0.59
N CYS A 226 -0.29 -7.93 0.34
CA CYS A 226 0.05 -6.53 0.56
C CYS A 226 1.54 -6.38 0.87
N ASP A 227 2.21 -5.52 0.13
CA ASP A 227 3.53 -5.03 0.49
C ASP A 227 3.37 -3.87 1.48
N TYR A 228 3.87 -4.06 2.70
CA TYR A 228 3.95 -3.03 3.71
C TYR A 228 5.33 -2.37 3.70
N ILE A 229 5.36 -1.05 3.57
CA ILE A 229 6.60 -0.29 3.40
C ILE A 229 6.65 0.83 4.42
N GLU A 230 7.79 0.95 5.09
CA GLU A 230 8.11 2.10 5.92
C GLU A 230 9.32 2.86 5.36
N CYS A 231 9.13 4.15 5.09
CA CYS A 231 10.20 5.04 4.63
C CYS A 231 10.48 6.11 5.67
N LYS A 232 11.70 6.17 6.19
CA LYS A 232 12.14 7.24 7.07
C LYS A 232 12.81 8.32 6.25
N PHE A 233 12.25 9.53 6.29
CA PHE A 233 12.82 10.71 5.66
C PHE A 233 13.46 11.60 6.71
N LEU A 234 14.61 12.17 6.38
CA LEU A 234 15.33 13.15 7.19
C LEU A 234 15.48 14.41 6.37
N ILE A 235 15.30 15.56 7.00
CA ILE A 235 15.63 16.86 6.40
C ILE A 235 17.09 17.13 6.73
N ILE A 236 17.91 17.34 5.70
CA ILE A 236 19.29 17.76 5.83
C ILE A 236 19.33 19.23 5.45
N GLU A 237 19.58 20.09 6.43
CA GLU A 237 19.60 21.55 6.25
C GLU A 237 20.97 22.05 5.76
N ASP A 238 22.06 21.31 6.05
CA ASP A 238 23.42 21.64 5.66
C ASP A 238 23.86 20.84 4.43
N GLU A 239 24.31 21.54 3.40
CA GLU A 239 24.78 20.94 2.15
C GLU A 239 26.06 20.12 2.33
N ASN A 240 26.97 20.54 3.22
CA ASN A 240 28.21 19.82 3.48
C ASN A 240 27.93 18.47 4.15
N VAL A 241 27.02 18.42 5.13
CA VAL A 241 26.57 17.18 5.77
C VAL A 241 25.95 16.23 4.74
N TYR A 242 25.20 16.76 3.78
CA TYR A 242 24.64 15.94 2.69
C TYR A 242 25.74 15.34 1.80
N ILE A 243 26.75 16.12 1.44
CA ILE A 243 27.87 15.67 0.59
C ILE A 243 28.70 14.60 1.32
N GLU A 244 29.01 14.80 2.60
CA GLU A 244 29.76 13.83 3.41
C GLU A 244 29.02 12.49 3.54
N GLU A 245 27.71 12.51 3.74
CA GLU A 245 26.91 11.27 3.86
C GLU A 245 26.69 10.54 2.52
N PHE A 246 26.82 11.22 1.37
CA PHE A 246 26.67 10.59 0.04
C PHE A 246 27.97 10.02 -0.52
N ASN A 247 29.14 10.45 0.01
CA ASN A 247 30.44 9.97 -0.43
C ASN A 247 30.98 8.80 0.42
N ASN A 248 30.27 8.39 1.46
CA ASN A 248 30.52 7.21 2.28
C ASN A 248 29.48 6.12 2.00
#